data_bc030b1f8f55dfea341498437f95b847
#
_entry.id   bc030b1f8f55dfea341498437f95b847
#
_cell.length_a   1.000
_cell.length_b   1.000
_cell.length_c   1.000
_cell.angle_alpha   90.00
_cell.angle_beta   90.00
_cell.angle_gamma   90.00
#
_symmetry.space_group_name_H-M   'P 1'
#
loop_
_entity.id
_entity.type
_entity.pdbx_description
1 polymer ?
#
loop_
_entity_poly.entity_id
_entity_poly.type
_entity_poly.pdbx_seq_one_letter_code
_entity_poly.pdbx_strand_id
1 'polypeptide(L)'
;MKGLRRRQLATSLALTSLATAALWALTLGPLAHRVATRDAAPAGLATRADRSFYRAEMAAIPHLHLINYFPARNSWAKMWSDWRPQAVSLDMARIAGLHGNAVRIIINSNAFGFPEPRPNMVRELGQAVKLARSHGLRVQLTLFDQFSRWGDITGSRAWARSILQPYRADPEIAFIELRNELDTSSSPQMRWAAALMPTVHRLGRGVPVTISVTAGLATLRRGLASSPPSFYDLHYYGEAGLAERTFATAQAAVAPALLFIGEFGFSTWTGNTSVPGLPASTLAMQAYQDYYYRTIELATRVLGLPAAAPWTLNDLTVAGAPPQPSPAQFHFGIYQLDGRPKPVAATLRRFFSAGSVSLSFNGNFTAGTSGNGLSLPDIWQRWLPAQGHFDWRLHGGYSGGGQVALSATSSGCPGFEVTPVDGFVQGGVRVAAAAFARAQGAIGPTSVSLAWFNAHGVYMSQAESPLLKPGGGTWTRLQASGAAPVGAAFVDVFLRSCASAGRVWFSDVSFS
;
A
#
# COMPACT_ATOMS: atom_id res chain seq x y z
N MET A 1 16.04 -38.08 -17.66
CA MET A 1 17.47 -37.92 -17.35
C MET A 1 17.69 -36.48 -16.88
N LYS A 2 18.28 -36.30 -15.66
CA LYS A 2 18.95 -35.14 -15.07
C LYS A 2 18.15 -33.79 -15.12
N GLY A 3 17.52 -33.22 -14.10
CA GLY A 3 18.01 -33.07 -12.73
C GLY A 3 18.81 -31.77 -12.57
N LEU A 4 18.15 -30.60 -12.36
CA LEU A 4 18.85 -29.40 -11.90
C LEU A 4 18.13 -28.84 -10.67
N ARG A 5 18.78 -29.09 -9.52
CA ARG A 5 18.49 -28.49 -8.23
C ARG A 5 18.96 -27.04 -8.23
N ARG A 6 18.08 -26.08 -7.92
CA ARG A 6 18.50 -24.74 -7.53
C ARG A 6 18.82 -24.72 -6.03
N ARG A 7 20.09 -24.53 -5.72
CA ARG A 7 20.56 -24.21 -4.38
C ARG A 7 20.43 -22.70 -4.16
N GLN A 8 19.75 -22.33 -3.11
CA GLN A 8 19.86 -21.00 -2.52
C GLN A 8 21.20 -20.90 -1.78
N LEU A 9 22.02 -19.92 -2.13
CA LEU A 9 23.21 -19.55 -1.40
C LEU A 9 22.91 -18.26 -0.62
N ALA A 10 22.84 -18.42 0.69
CA ALA A 10 22.98 -17.30 1.61
C ALA A 10 24.48 -16.97 1.72
N THR A 11 24.85 -15.74 1.41
CA THR A 11 26.21 -15.22 1.69
C THR A 11 26.11 -14.04 2.65
N SER A 12 26.55 -14.30 3.89
CA SER A 12 26.90 -13.29 4.88
C SER A 12 28.16 -12.55 4.43
N LEU A 13 28.15 -11.23 4.45
CA LEU A 13 29.36 -10.41 4.45
C LEU A 13 29.22 -9.33 5.52
N ALA A 14 29.91 -9.53 6.60
CA ALA A 14 30.22 -8.52 7.60
C ALA A 14 31.32 -7.61 7.06
N LEU A 15 31.11 -6.31 7.06
CA LEU A 15 32.18 -5.31 6.95
C LEU A 15 31.89 -4.16 7.90
N THR A 16 32.77 -4.07 8.87
CA THR A 16 32.97 -2.99 9.83
C THR A 16 33.36 -1.68 9.15
N SER A 17 32.67 -0.59 9.48
CA SER A 17 33.26 0.75 9.43
C SER A 17 32.63 1.66 10.47
N LEU A 18 33.48 2.09 11.42
CA LEU A 18 33.23 3.19 12.36
C LEU A 18 33.12 4.52 11.59
N ALA A 19 32.10 5.28 11.86
CA ALA A 19 32.11 6.74 11.68
C ALA A 19 31.01 7.42 12.54
N THR A 20 31.47 8.09 13.58
CA THR A 20 30.97 9.34 14.20
C THR A 20 29.47 9.59 14.32
N ALA A 21 28.97 9.38 15.55
CA ALA A 21 27.68 9.86 16.04
C ALA A 21 27.71 11.39 16.19
N ALA A 22 26.87 12.10 15.45
CA ALA A 22 26.47 13.47 15.78
C ALA A 22 25.13 13.40 16.53
N LEU A 23 25.13 13.79 17.81
CA LEU A 23 23.94 13.95 18.63
C LEU A 23 23.02 15.01 18.03
N TRP A 24 21.79 14.62 17.70
CA TRP A 24 20.64 15.52 17.63
C TRP A 24 19.58 15.01 18.60
N ALA A 25 19.53 15.62 19.78
CA ALA A 25 18.40 15.47 20.68
C ALA A 25 17.23 16.30 20.15
N LEU A 26 16.19 15.65 19.61
CA LEU A 26 14.88 16.23 19.37
C LEU A 26 13.90 15.57 20.34
N THR A 27 13.46 16.34 21.32
CA THR A 27 12.33 16.05 22.18
C THR A 27 11.05 16.06 21.35
N LEU A 28 10.46 14.87 21.14
CA LEU A 28 9.16 14.73 20.49
C LEU A 28 8.11 14.49 21.57
N GLY A 29 7.22 15.48 21.76
CA GLY A 29 5.96 15.32 22.48
C GLY A 29 4.97 14.46 21.68
N PRO A 30 3.77 14.10 22.23
CA PRO A 30 2.83 13.15 21.61
C PRO A 30 2.46 13.61 20.19
N LEU A 31 2.68 12.74 19.24
CA LEU A 31 2.68 12.96 17.81
C LEU A 31 1.27 13.13 17.24
N ALA A 32 0.71 14.33 17.34
CA ALA A 32 -0.08 14.87 16.26
C ALA A 32 0.92 15.46 15.24
N HIS A 33 1.52 14.64 14.40
CA HIS A 33 2.38 15.15 13.34
C HIS A 33 1.52 15.88 12.31
N ARG A 34 1.35 17.20 12.51
CA ARG A 34 1.17 18.09 11.39
C ARG A 34 2.46 18.01 10.60
N VAL A 35 2.41 17.30 9.48
CA VAL A 35 3.47 17.33 8.47
C VAL A 35 3.58 18.78 8.02
N ALA A 36 4.50 19.52 8.63
CA ALA A 36 4.91 20.81 8.11
C ALA A 36 5.71 20.53 6.84
N THR A 37 5.03 20.41 5.71
CA THR A 37 5.66 20.43 4.40
C THR A 37 6.48 21.71 4.32
N ARG A 38 7.80 21.61 4.29
CA ARG A 38 8.62 22.72 3.84
C ARG A 38 8.28 22.95 2.38
N ASP A 39 7.44 23.95 2.14
CA ASP A 39 6.94 24.41 0.84
C ASP A 39 8.05 25.03 -0.03
N ALA A 40 9.17 24.35 -0.20
CA ALA A 40 10.11 24.74 -1.20
C ALA A 40 9.56 24.30 -2.56
N ALA A 41 8.85 25.21 -3.22
CA ALA A 41 8.42 24.97 -4.59
C ALA A 41 9.63 24.59 -5.47
N PRO A 42 9.46 23.65 -6.43
CA PRO A 42 10.55 23.19 -7.27
C PRO A 42 11.32 24.35 -7.90
N ALA A 43 12.66 24.26 -7.93
CA ALA A 43 13.48 25.19 -8.65
C ALA A 43 13.06 25.20 -10.14
N GLY A 44 12.57 26.34 -10.66
CA GLY A 44 12.09 26.44 -12.04
C GLY A 44 10.63 26.89 -12.19
N LEU A 45 9.85 27.06 -11.10
CA LEU A 45 8.59 27.78 -11.18
C LEU A 45 8.84 29.27 -11.30
N ALA A 46 8.62 29.78 -12.52
CA ALA A 46 9.07 31.10 -12.92
C ALA A 46 8.32 32.26 -12.25
N THR A 47 7.00 32.09 -12.02
CA THR A 47 6.15 33.17 -11.54
C THR A 47 5.64 32.97 -10.11
N ARG A 48 5.20 34.05 -9.47
CA ARG A 48 4.50 34.00 -8.18
C ARG A 48 3.20 33.20 -8.31
N ALA A 49 2.50 33.32 -9.44
CA ALA A 49 1.26 32.63 -9.73
C ALA A 49 1.50 31.11 -9.80
N ASP A 50 2.54 30.63 -10.52
CA ASP A 50 2.88 29.22 -10.60
C ASP A 50 3.21 28.63 -9.21
N ARG A 51 3.91 29.37 -8.36
CA ARG A 51 4.22 28.96 -6.98
C ARG A 51 2.96 28.93 -6.08
N SER A 52 2.05 29.87 -6.26
CA SER A 52 0.78 29.88 -5.50
C SER A 52 -0.10 28.69 -5.92
N PHE A 53 -0.18 28.43 -7.21
CA PHE A 53 -0.91 27.28 -7.76
C PHE A 53 -0.30 25.97 -7.24
N TYR A 54 1.02 25.81 -7.31
CA TYR A 54 1.71 24.63 -6.77
C TYR A 54 1.37 24.35 -5.30
N ARG A 55 1.36 25.40 -4.45
CA ARG A 55 1.02 25.20 -3.02
C ARG A 55 -0.43 24.76 -2.83
N ALA A 56 -1.36 25.31 -3.60
CA ALA A 56 -2.76 24.93 -3.55
C ALA A 56 -2.93 23.46 -3.98
N GLU A 57 -2.24 23.04 -5.05
CA GLU A 57 -2.28 21.68 -5.55
C GLU A 57 -1.65 20.68 -4.57
N MET A 58 -0.50 21.02 -3.99
CA MET A 58 0.13 20.20 -2.94
C MET A 58 -0.76 20.04 -1.70
N ALA A 59 -1.46 21.09 -1.30
CA ALA A 59 -2.42 21.03 -0.18
C ALA A 59 -3.63 20.14 -0.49
N ALA A 60 -3.97 19.93 -1.76
CA ALA A 60 -5.07 19.07 -2.17
C ALA A 60 -4.70 17.58 -2.21
N ILE A 61 -3.40 17.21 -2.36
CA ILE A 61 -2.96 15.81 -2.46
C ILE A 61 -3.47 14.94 -1.29
N PRO A 62 -3.38 15.36 -0.01
CA PRO A 62 -3.87 14.55 1.11
C PRO A 62 -5.38 14.25 1.09
N HIS A 63 -6.15 14.96 0.29
CA HIS A 63 -7.61 14.83 0.18
C HIS A 63 -8.05 14.09 -1.08
N LEU A 64 -7.12 13.50 -1.83
CA LEU A 64 -7.46 12.71 -3.00
C LEU A 64 -7.99 11.34 -2.58
N HIS A 65 -9.09 10.95 -3.21
CA HIS A 65 -9.63 9.61 -3.26
C HIS A 65 -9.47 9.11 -4.70
N LEU A 66 -8.26 8.71 -5.02
CA LEU A 66 -7.84 8.35 -6.37
C LEU A 66 -8.11 6.88 -6.65
N ILE A 67 -8.59 6.57 -7.86
CA ILE A 67 -8.74 5.20 -8.35
C ILE A 67 -7.95 5.03 -9.65
N ASN A 68 -7.15 3.99 -9.73
CA ASN A 68 -6.45 3.58 -10.94
C ASN A 68 -7.45 3.03 -11.96
N TYR A 69 -7.26 3.34 -13.24
CA TYR A 69 -8.27 3.08 -14.24
C TYR A 69 -7.74 2.56 -15.58
N PHE A 70 -8.37 1.49 -16.01
CA PHE A 70 -8.49 1.10 -17.41
C PHE A 70 -9.93 0.64 -17.70
N PRO A 71 -10.44 0.84 -18.93
CA PRO A 71 -11.70 0.23 -19.36
C PRO A 71 -11.61 -1.31 -19.32
N ALA A 72 -12.68 -1.97 -18.87
CA ALA A 72 -12.70 -3.43 -18.66
C ALA A 72 -12.34 -4.25 -19.91
N ARG A 73 -12.77 -3.85 -21.10
CA ARG A 73 -12.67 -4.64 -22.32
C ARG A 73 -11.56 -4.20 -23.29
N ASN A 74 -11.02 -3.02 -23.13
CA ASN A 74 -9.98 -2.41 -23.97
C ASN A 74 -8.98 -1.64 -23.10
N SER A 75 -8.21 -2.38 -22.31
CA SER A 75 -7.25 -1.86 -21.35
C SER A 75 -5.90 -1.52 -21.97
N TRP A 76 -5.00 -0.94 -21.20
CA TRP A 76 -3.64 -0.52 -21.60
C TRP A 76 -3.63 0.24 -22.94
N ALA A 77 -2.76 -0.18 -23.86
CA ALA A 77 -2.61 0.45 -25.18
C ALA A 77 -3.92 0.46 -25.98
N LYS A 78 -4.77 -0.56 -25.79
CA LYS A 78 -6.04 -0.69 -26.53
C LYS A 78 -7.08 0.35 -26.12
N MET A 79 -7.01 0.88 -24.91
CA MET A 79 -7.86 2.01 -24.51
C MET A 79 -7.80 3.15 -25.54
N TRP A 80 -6.62 3.38 -26.08
CA TRP A 80 -6.34 4.49 -27.00
C TRP A 80 -6.56 4.13 -28.48
N SER A 81 -6.32 2.90 -28.87
CA SER A 81 -6.53 2.45 -30.27
C SER A 81 -7.97 2.03 -30.56
N ASP A 82 -8.76 1.75 -29.53
CA ASP A 82 -10.20 1.44 -29.59
C ASP A 82 -10.94 2.33 -28.60
N TRP A 83 -10.91 3.66 -28.86
CA TRP A 83 -11.45 4.67 -27.97
C TRP A 83 -12.98 4.59 -27.88
N ARG A 84 -13.51 4.46 -26.65
CA ARG A 84 -14.93 4.28 -26.36
C ARG A 84 -15.41 5.27 -25.30
N PRO A 85 -15.70 6.53 -25.67
CA PRO A 85 -15.99 7.60 -24.71
C PRO A 85 -17.20 7.31 -23.81
N GLN A 86 -18.22 6.59 -24.29
CA GLN A 86 -19.40 6.24 -23.49
C GLN A 86 -19.03 5.26 -22.36
N ALA A 87 -18.18 4.26 -22.64
CA ALA A 87 -17.70 3.34 -21.63
C ALA A 87 -16.82 4.05 -20.58
N VAL A 88 -15.93 4.94 -21.04
CA VAL A 88 -15.12 5.78 -20.17
C VAL A 88 -16.00 6.65 -19.27
N SER A 89 -17.03 7.31 -19.81
CA SER A 89 -17.95 8.14 -19.03
C SER A 89 -18.69 7.34 -17.95
N LEU A 90 -19.17 6.13 -18.28
CA LEU A 90 -19.80 5.24 -17.29
C LEU A 90 -18.83 4.85 -16.17
N ASP A 91 -17.58 4.59 -16.50
CA ASP A 91 -16.57 4.24 -15.52
C ASP A 91 -16.21 5.43 -14.63
N MET A 92 -16.14 6.67 -15.18
CA MET A 92 -15.97 7.89 -14.37
C MET A 92 -17.16 8.09 -13.42
N ALA A 93 -18.39 7.82 -13.86
CA ALA A 93 -19.57 7.85 -12.98
C ALA A 93 -19.48 6.81 -11.85
N ARG A 94 -18.94 5.61 -12.11
CA ARG A 94 -18.68 4.59 -11.08
C ARG A 94 -17.66 5.07 -10.04
N ILE A 95 -16.56 5.69 -10.49
CA ILE A 95 -15.56 6.27 -9.58
C ILE A 95 -16.21 7.33 -8.68
N ALA A 96 -16.95 8.27 -9.25
CA ALA A 96 -17.68 9.29 -8.47
C ALA A 96 -18.71 8.66 -7.52
N GLY A 97 -19.39 7.58 -7.93
CA GLY A 97 -20.32 6.81 -7.10
C GLY A 97 -19.67 6.07 -5.91
N LEU A 98 -18.36 5.87 -5.95
CA LEU A 98 -17.56 5.39 -4.82
C LEU A 98 -17.06 6.53 -3.92
N HIS A 99 -17.46 7.77 -4.17
CA HIS A 99 -16.90 8.99 -3.58
C HIS A 99 -15.41 9.21 -3.92
N GLY A 100 -14.94 8.63 -5.03
CA GLY A 100 -13.69 9.00 -5.65
C GLY A 100 -13.76 10.43 -6.20
N ASN A 101 -12.67 11.18 -6.06
CA ASN A 101 -12.55 12.55 -6.58
C ASN A 101 -11.37 12.71 -7.54
N ALA A 102 -10.66 11.62 -7.81
CA ALA A 102 -9.58 11.59 -8.78
C ALA A 102 -9.49 10.23 -9.49
N VAL A 103 -8.96 10.26 -10.70
CA VAL A 103 -8.71 9.07 -11.53
C VAL A 103 -7.29 9.13 -12.10
N ARG A 104 -6.58 8.00 -12.10
CA ARG A 104 -5.30 7.89 -12.78
C ARG A 104 -5.51 7.43 -14.22
N ILE A 105 -5.03 8.25 -15.16
CA ILE A 105 -5.01 7.97 -16.59
C ILE A 105 -3.57 7.71 -17.02
N ILE A 106 -3.33 6.52 -17.56
CA ILE A 106 -1.99 6.05 -17.93
C ILE A 106 -1.80 6.14 -19.43
N ILE A 107 -0.72 6.82 -19.85
CA ILE A 107 -0.34 6.98 -21.25
C ILE A 107 0.78 5.98 -21.58
N ASN A 108 0.49 5.07 -22.50
CA ASN A 108 1.51 4.22 -23.10
C ASN A 108 2.21 4.99 -24.21
N SER A 109 3.47 5.39 -24.00
CA SER A 109 4.22 6.23 -24.94
C SER A 109 4.43 5.57 -26.31
N ASN A 110 4.55 4.24 -26.35
CA ASN A 110 4.67 3.51 -27.63
C ASN A 110 3.36 3.54 -28.43
N ALA A 111 2.21 3.37 -27.75
CA ALA A 111 0.89 3.43 -28.38
C ALA A 111 0.57 4.85 -28.87
N PHE A 112 0.95 5.86 -28.11
CA PHE A 112 0.76 7.27 -28.49
C PHE A 112 1.67 7.72 -29.66
N GLY A 113 2.73 6.97 -29.95
CA GLY A 113 3.74 7.37 -30.89
C GLY A 113 4.84 8.21 -30.21
N PHE A 114 6.05 7.66 -30.18
CA PHE A 114 7.21 8.31 -29.59
C PHE A 114 8.30 8.51 -30.68
N PRO A 115 8.94 9.66 -30.78
CA PRO A 115 8.90 10.84 -29.88
C PRO A 115 7.80 11.86 -30.20
N GLU A 116 6.99 11.62 -31.22
CA GLU A 116 5.91 12.49 -31.66
C GLU A 116 4.55 11.81 -31.42
N PRO A 117 3.72 12.32 -30.48
CA PRO A 117 2.43 11.72 -30.21
C PRO A 117 1.46 11.86 -31.39
N ARG A 118 0.73 10.80 -31.65
CA ARG A 118 -0.30 10.77 -32.69
C ARG A 118 -1.44 11.75 -32.37
N PRO A 119 -1.83 12.64 -33.28
CA PRO A 119 -2.82 13.69 -33.01
C PRO A 119 -4.19 13.17 -32.55
N ASN A 120 -4.62 12.02 -33.06
CA ASN A 120 -5.88 11.40 -32.62
C ASN A 120 -5.82 10.98 -31.15
N MET A 121 -4.73 10.38 -30.68
CA MET A 121 -4.57 9.96 -29.30
C MET A 121 -4.45 11.14 -28.33
N VAL A 122 -3.84 12.24 -28.76
CA VAL A 122 -3.83 13.49 -27.97
C VAL A 122 -5.26 14.06 -27.85
N ARG A 123 -6.09 13.98 -28.91
CA ARG A 123 -7.50 14.36 -28.82
C ARG A 123 -8.29 13.47 -27.88
N GLU A 124 -8.08 12.16 -27.94
CA GLU A 124 -8.71 11.16 -27.05
C GLU A 124 -8.32 11.37 -25.59
N LEU A 125 -7.06 11.69 -25.33
CA LEU A 125 -6.61 12.11 -24.00
C LEU A 125 -7.37 13.35 -23.52
N GLY A 126 -7.50 14.37 -24.37
CA GLY A 126 -8.29 15.56 -24.06
C GLY A 126 -9.76 15.26 -23.79
N GLN A 127 -10.34 14.27 -24.48
CA GLN A 127 -11.70 13.80 -24.19
C GLN A 127 -11.77 13.06 -22.86
N ALA A 128 -10.78 12.21 -22.54
CA ALA A 128 -10.73 11.50 -21.27
C ALA A 128 -10.68 12.47 -20.08
N VAL A 129 -9.84 13.51 -20.15
CA VAL A 129 -9.75 14.55 -19.11
C VAL A 129 -11.09 15.30 -18.98
N LYS A 130 -11.73 15.67 -20.08
CA LYS A 130 -13.05 16.31 -20.06
C LYS A 130 -14.14 15.41 -19.46
N LEU A 131 -14.12 14.12 -19.76
CA LEU A 131 -15.05 13.15 -19.18
C LEU A 131 -14.82 13.00 -17.67
N ALA A 132 -13.59 12.90 -17.21
CA ALA A 132 -13.28 12.90 -15.79
C ALA A 132 -13.85 14.15 -15.09
N ARG A 133 -13.56 15.33 -15.64
CA ARG A 133 -14.09 16.61 -15.15
C ARG A 133 -15.60 16.65 -15.08
N SER A 134 -16.32 16.16 -16.13
CA SER A 134 -17.79 16.17 -16.15
C SER A 134 -18.42 15.33 -15.04
N HIS A 135 -17.65 14.43 -14.44
CA HIS A 135 -18.02 13.64 -13.25
C HIS A 135 -17.39 14.14 -11.95
N GLY A 136 -16.78 15.34 -11.93
CA GLY A 136 -16.16 15.94 -10.75
C GLY A 136 -14.84 15.28 -10.36
N LEU A 137 -14.16 14.58 -11.28
CA LEU A 137 -12.90 13.90 -11.03
C LEU A 137 -11.72 14.71 -11.56
N ARG A 138 -10.69 14.84 -10.76
CA ARG A 138 -9.37 15.34 -11.17
C ARG A 138 -8.54 14.19 -11.75
N VAL A 139 -7.51 14.51 -12.52
CA VAL A 139 -6.71 13.50 -13.21
C VAL A 139 -5.28 13.45 -12.68
N GLN A 140 -4.83 12.27 -12.25
CA GLN A 140 -3.41 11.92 -12.23
C GLN A 140 -3.03 11.49 -13.66
N LEU A 141 -2.05 12.16 -14.25
CA LEU A 141 -1.58 11.87 -15.60
C LEU A 141 -0.23 11.16 -15.56
N THR A 142 -0.22 9.85 -15.84
CA THR A 142 1.00 9.05 -15.94
C THR A 142 1.57 9.11 -17.36
N LEU A 143 2.81 9.59 -17.53
CA LEU A 143 3.36 9.90 -18.85
C LEU A 143 4.01 8.69 -19.55
N PHE A 144 5.00 8.06 -18.91
CA PHE A 144 5.85 7.05 -19.55
C PHE A 144 5.60 5.66 -18.98
N ASP A 145 4.45 5.06 -19.29
CA ASP A 145 4.24 3.65 -19.03
C ASP A 145 4.85 2.77 -20.13
N GLN A 146 5.42 1.62 -19.75
CA GLN A 146 6.06 0.64 -20.64
C GLN A 146 7.14 1.25 -21.58
N PHE A 147 7.82 2.30 -21.11
CA PHE A 147 8.87 2.97 -21.83
C PHE A 147 10.22 2.28 -21.65
N SER A 148 11.03 2.20 -22.71
CA SER A 148 12.33 1.50 -22.70
C SER A 148 13.49 2.29 -23.35
N ARG A 149 13.24 3.47 -23.93
CA ARG A 149 14.26 4.25 -24.65
C ARG A 149 14.98 5.23 -23.73
N TRP A 150 15.60 4.72 -22.65
CA TRP A 150 16.20 5.52 -21.58
C TRP A 150 17.32 6.46 -22.02
N GLY A 151 18.00 6.18 -23.15
CA GLY A 151 19.03 7.04 -23.72
C GLY A 151 18.49 8.23 -24.53
N ASP A 152 17.24 8.21 -24.96
CA ASP A 152 16.65 9.26 -25.80
C ASP A 152 16.02 10.36 -24.95
N ILE A 153 16.86 11.17 -24.32
CA ILE A 153 16.46 12.31 -23.49
C ILE A 153 15.77 13.39 -24.32
N THR A 154 16.28 13.65 -25.53
CA THR A 154 15.74 14.69 -26.42
C THR A 154 14.33 14.32 -26.88
N GLY A 155 14.13 13.10 -27.38
CA GLY A 155 12.80 12.59 -27.73
C GLY A 155 11.85 12.57 -26.56
N SER A 156 12.32 12.14 -25.37
CA SER A 156 11.50 12.15 -24.16
C SER A 156 11.03 13.56 -23.76
N ARG A 157 11.89 14.56 -23.87
CA ARG A 157 11.54 15.97 -23.62
C ARG A 157 10.54 16.51 -24.64
N ALA A 158 10.72 16.19 -25.91
CA ALA A 158 9.82 16.60 -26.98
C ALA A 158 8.43 15.98 -26.78
N TRP A 159 8.38 14.67 -26.49
CA TRP A 159 7.16 13.94 -26.24
C TRP A 159 6.41 14.47 -25.01
N ALA A 160 7.09 14.65 -23.88
CA ALA A 160 6.51 15.23 -22.66
C ALA A 160 5.93 16.63 -22.91
N ARG A 161 6.63 17.47 -23.70
CA ARG A 161 6.14 18.80 -24.07
C ARG A 161 4.84 18.71 -24.88
N SER A 162 4.77 17.85 -25.88
CA SER A 162 3.60 17.69 -26.72
C SER A 162 2.38 17.22 -25.92
N ILE A 163 2.57 16.30 -24.96
CA ILE A 163 1.49 15.80 -24.09
C ILE A 163 1.05 16.85 -23.07
N LEU A 164 2.01 17.55 -22.41
CA LEU A 164 1.70 18.42 -21.27
C LEU A 164 1.30 19.84 -21.66
N GLN A 165 1.57 20.29 -22.89
CA GLN A 165 1.27 21.65 -23.29
C GLN A 165 -0.19 22.08 -23.08
N PRO A 166 -1.22 21.23 -23.32
CA PRO A 166 -2.61 21.57 -23.06
C PRO A 166 -2.97 21.68 -21.57
N TYR A 167 -2.17 21.09 -20.67
CA TYR A 167 -2.48 20.92 -19.26
C TYR A 167 -1.59 21.75 -18.32
N ARG A 168 -0.98 22.81 -18.84
CA ARG A 168 -0.09 23.70 -18.09
C ARG A 168 -0.87 24.53 -17.07
N ALA A 169 -0.57 24.40 -15.79
CA ALA A 169 -1.31 25.01 -14.70
C ALA A 169 -2.84 24.73 -14.80
N ASP A 170 -3.19 23.53 -15.20
CA ASP A 170 -4.57 23.08 -15.32
C ASP A 170 -5.02 22.48 -13.98
N PRO A 171 -6.04 23.06 -13.30
CA PRO A 171 -6.55 22.54 -12.03
C PRO A 171 -7.25 21.18 -12.15
N GLU A 172 -7.58 20.72 -13.34
CA GLU A 172 -8.14 19.41 -13.57
C GLU A 172 -7.07 18.29 -13.46
N ILE A 173 -5.78 18.65 -13.60
CA ILE A 173 -4.67 17.73 -13.38
C ILE A 173 -4.26 17.81 -11.93
N ALA A 174 -4.60 16.79 -11.15
CA ALA A 174 -4.23 16.69 -9.74
C ALA A 174 -2.71 16.64 -9.57
N PHE A 175 -2.05 15.80 -10.37
CA PHE A 175 -0.60 15.73 -10.46
C PHE A 175 -0.15 14.93 -11.70
N ILE A 176 1.12 15.08 -12.04
CA ILE A 176 1.77 14.36 -13.14
C ILE A 176 2.66 13.29 -12.53
N GLU A 177 2.51 12.07 -12.99
CA GLU A 177 3.47 11.01 -12.72
C GLU A 177 4.40 10.84 -13.92
N LEU A 178 5.70 11.04 -13.70
CA LEU A 178 6.68 10.96 -14.77
C LEU A 178 6.75 9.54 -15.39
N ARG A 179 6.77 8.52 -14.54
CA ARG A 179 6.95 7.12 -14.94
C ARG A 179 6.27 6.19 -13.94
N ASN A 180 5.53 5.21 -14.47
CA ASN A 180 5.00 4.09 -13.68
C ASN A 180 6.14 3.15 -13.26
N GLU A 181 6.29 2.91 -11.96
CA GLU A 181 7.22 1.92 -11.38
C GLU A 181 8.65 2.01 -11.91
N LEU A 182 9.32 3.12 -11.60
CA LEU A 182 10.73 3.28 -11.94
C LEU A 182 11.59 2.25 -11.18
N ASP A 183 12.41 1.51 -11.90
CA ASP A 183 13.41 0.63 -11.29
C ASP A 183 14.60 1.44 -10.78
N THR A 184 14.63 1.65 -9.46
CA THR A 184 15.70 2.42 -8.80
C THR A 184 17.05 1.71 -8.77
N SER A 185 17.13 0.42 -9.08
CA SER A 185 18.37 -0.34 -9.25
C SER A 185 18.98 -0.14 -10.65
N SER A 186 18.17 0.32 -11.61
CA SER A 186 18.58 0.55 -13.00
C SER A 186 19.22 1.92 -13.16
N SER A 187 20.55 1.98 -13.29
CA SER A 187 21.26 3.23 -13.55
C SER A 187 20.79 4.00 -14.81
N PRO A 188 20.42 3.33 -15.94
CA PRO A 188 19.86 4.04 -17.10
C PRO A 188 18.52 4.71 -16.77
N GLN A 189 17.60 4.03 -16.06
CA GLN A 189 16.32 4.60 -15.67
C GLN A 189 16.50 5.79 -14.72
N MET A 190 17.35 5.66 -13.72
CA MET A 190 17.65 6.74 -12.76
C MET A 190 18.24 7.97 -13.43
N ARG A 191 19.20 7.80 -14.37
CA ARG A 191 19.76 8.93 -15.13
C ARG A 191 18.72 9.60 -16.02
N TRP A 192 17.88 8.81 -16.68
CA TRP A 192 16.77 9.31 -17.50
C TRP A 192 15.79 10.13 -16.65
N ALA A 193 15.35 9.61 -15.52
CA ALA A 193 14.44 10.29 -14.61
C ALA A 193 15.02 11.62 -14.10
N ALA A 194 16.29 11.62 -13.67
CA ALA A 194 17.00 12.83 -13.24
C ALA A 194 17.09 13.90 -14.35
N ALA A 195 17.26 13.48 -15.61
CA ALA A 195 17.32 14.40 -16.76
C ALA A 195 15.94 14.96 -17.16
N LEU A 196 14.85 14.20 -16.93
CA LEU A 196 13.50 14.60 -17.32
C LEU A 196 12.78 15.40 -16.23
N MET A 197 12.94 15.07 -14.95
CA MET A 197 12.23 15.68 -13.85
C MET A 197 12.21 17.21 -13.89
N PRO A 198 13.35 17.92 -14.10
CA PRO A 198 13.33 19.39 -14.20
C PRO A 198 12.49 19.90 -15.38
N THR A 199 12.45 19.13 -16.47
CA THR A 199 11.68 19.50 -17.66
C THR A 199 10.18 19.37 -17.41
N VAL A 200 9.74 18.27 -16.76
CA VAL A 200 8.33 18.03 -16.46
C VAL A 200 7.81 19.04 -15.45
N HIS A 201 8.58 19.39 -14.40
CA HIS A 201 8.25 20.47 -13.48
C HIS A 201 8.00 21.82 -14.20
N ARG A 202 8.88 22.20 -15.12
CA ARG A 202 8.71 23.43 -15.92
C ARG A 202 7.49 23.37 -16.83
N LEU A 203 7.23 22.21 -17.45
CA LEU A 203 6.09 22.02 -18.34
C LEU A 203 4.75 22.08 -17.59
N GLY A 204 4.66 21.49 -16.41
CA GLY A 204 3.46 21.48 -15.57
C GLY A 204 3.06 22.86 -15.01
N ARG A 205 4.03 23.80 -14.88
CA ARG A 205 3.78 25.15 -14.37
C ARG A 205 3.03 25.20 -13.03
N GLY A 206 3.48 24.38 -12.09
CA GLY A 206 2.90 24.31 -10.75
C GLY A 206 1.99 23.11 -10.52
N VAL A 207 1.65 22.34 -11.53
CA VAL A 207 1.10 20.99 -11.29
C VAL A 207 2.17 20.13 -10.59
N PRO A 208 1.86 19.49 -9.44
CA PRO A 208 2.82 18.62 -8.75
C PRO A 208 3.30 17.48 -9.65
N VAL A 209 4.56 17.08 -9.50
CA VAL A 209 5.15 15.99 -10.27
C VAL A 209 5.69 14.93 -9.33
N THR A 210 5.33 13.67 -9.58
CA THR A 210 5.85 12.51 -8.86
C THR A 210 6.43 11.47 -9.82
N ILE A 211 6.93 10.39 -9.25
CA ILE A 211 7.35 9.19 -9.93
C ILE A 211 7.15 8.02 -8.98
N SER A 212 6.48 6.97 -9.43
CA SER A 212 6.21 5.82 -8.58
C SER A 212 7.34 4.79 -8.60
N VAL A 213 7.42 4.04 -7.50
CA VAL A 213 8.33 2.90 -7.34
C VAL A 213 7.62 1.78 -6.55
N THR A 214 8.06 0.54 -6.73
CA THR A 214 7.65 -0.60 -5.87
C THR A 214 8.60 -0.79 -4.69
N ALA A 215 9.80 -0.22 -4.77
CA ALA A 215 10.84 -0.27 -3.73
C ALA A 215 11.89 0.82 -3.97
N GLY A 216 12.82 0.99 -3.01
CA GLY A 216 14.00 1.83 -3.22
C GLY A 216 13.77 3.34 -3.09
N LEU A 217 12.78 3.80 -2.32
CA LEU A 217 12.49 5.22 -2.09
C LEU A 217 13.70 6.04 -1.63
N ALA A 218 14.53 5.50 -0.74
CA ALA A 218 15.75 6.18 -0.30
C ALA A 218 16.76 6.36 -1.45
N THR A 219 16.85 5.40 -2.37
CA THR A 219 17.70 5.49 -3.58
C THR A 219 17.12 6.51 -4.56
N LEU A 220 15.81 6.50 -4.78
CA LEU A 220 15.10 7.50 -5.58
C LEU A 220 15.36 8.90 -5.05
N ARG A 221 15.17 9.12 -3.74
CA ARG A 221 15.40 10.42 -3.08
C ARG A 221 16.82 10.94 -3.30
N ARG A 222 17.83 10.08 -3.12
CA ARG A 222 19.23 10.46 -3.36
C ARG A 222 19.51 10.75 -4.83
N GLY A 223 19.02 9.90 -5.73
CA GLY A 223 19.26 10.01 -7.17
C GLY A 223 18.59 11.22 -7.83
N LEU A 224 17.50 11.72 -7.26
CA LEU A 224 16.78 12.90 -7.75
C LEU A 224 16.97 14.13 -6.86
N ALA A 225 17.99 14.18 -6.00
CA ALA A 225 18.19 15.27 -5.04
C ALA A 225 18.31 16.67 -5.69
N SER A 226 18.82 16.77 -6.92
CA SER A 226 18.95 18.02 -7.68
C SER A 226 17.62 18.56 -8.21
N SER A 227 16.63 17.69 -8.41
CA SER A 227 15.27 18.02 -8.83
C SER A 227 14.33 16.98 -8.27
N PRO A 228 14.00 17.04 -6.98
CA PRO A 228 13.19 16.03 -6.32
C PRO A 228 11.75 16.04 -6.85
N PRO A 229 11.03 14.92 -6.79
CA PRO A 229 9.59 14.92 -7.00
C PRO A 229 8.90 15.79 -5.96
N SER A 230 7.71 16.28 -6.27
CA SER A 230 6.88 17.09 -5.36
C SER A 230 6.48 16.31 -4.10
N PHE A 231 6.27 15.02 -4.27
CA PHE A 231 6.01 14.03 -3.22
C PHE A 231 6.44 12.65 -3.74
N TYR A 232 6.55 11.66 -2.85
CA TYR A 232 6.97 10.30 -3.22
C TYR A 232 5.79 9.37 -3.34
N ASP A 233 5.85 8.46 -4.30
CA ASP A 233 4.77 7.54 -4.65
C ASP A 233 5.26 6.10 -4.55
N LEU A 234 4.57 5.29 -3.73
CA LEU A 234 4.87 3.88 -3.50
C LEU A 234 3.71 3.02 -3.99
N HIS A 235 4.00 2.01 -4.79
CA HIS A 235 3.06 0.95 -5.12
C HIS A 235 3.25 -0.23 -4.16
N TYR A 236 2.16 -0.69 -3.55
CA TYR A 236 2.20 -1.72 -2.52
C TYR A 236 1.32 -2.93 -2.87
N TYR A 237 1.96 -4.08 -3.03
CA TYR A 237 1.31 -5.37 -3.26
C TYR A 237 1.78 -6.45 -2.28
N GLY A 238 2.30 -6.02 -1.13
CA GLY A 238 2.74 -6.90 -0.06
C GLY A 238 1.59 -7.45 0.79
N GLU A 239 1.92 -8.12 1.87
CA GLU A 239 0.95 -8.67 2.82
C GLU A 239 0.18 -7.57 3.54
N ALA A 240 -1.14 -7.74 3.70
CA ALA A 240 -2.00 -6.74 4.34
C ALA A 240 -1.50 -6.32 5.73
N GLY A 241 -1.16 -7.28 6.58
CA GLY A 241 -0.73 -7.01 7.95
C GLY A 241 0.66 -6.38 8.08
N LEU A 242 1.46 -6.36 7.00
CA LEU A 242 2.75 -5.66 6.98
C LEU A 242 2.65 -4.23 6.45
N ALA A 243 1.48 -3.80 6.01
CA ALA A 243 1.29 -2.51 5.34
C ALA A 243 1.69 -1.33 6.22
N GLU A 244 1.18 -1.28 7.45
CA GLU A 244 1.45 -0.18 8.38
C GLU A 244 2.95 0.01 8.63
N ARG A 245 3.66 -1.08 8.95
CA ARG A 245 5.10 -1.11 9.12
C ARG A 245 5.85 -0.66 7.86
N THR A 246 5.44 -1.18 6.70
CA THR A 246 6.06 -0.83 5.41
C THR A 246 5.87 0.65 5.10
N PHE A 247 4.67 1.19 5.32
CA PHE A 247 4.37 2.59 5.06
C PHE A 247 5.09 3.52 6.03
N ALA A 248 5.19 3.18 7.32
CA ALA A 248 5.96 3.94 8.29
C ALA A 248 7.45 4.01 7.91
N THR A 249 8.03 2.87 7.51
CA THR A 249 9.42 2.82 7.01
C THR A 249 9.61 3.65 5.75
N ALA A 250 8.68 3.57 4.81
CA ALA A 250 8.69 4.35 3.57
C ALA A 250 8.56 5.85 3.86
N GLN A 251 7.65 6.25 4.75
CA GLN A 251 7.46 7.63 5.18
C GLN A 251 8.73 8.19 5.82
N ALA A 252 9.37 7.44 6.72
CA ALA A 252 10.63 7.83 7.33
C ALA A 252 11.76 8.01 6.29
N ALA A 253 11.82 7.16 5.27
CA ALA A 253 12.83 7.23 4.21
C ALA A 253 12.72 8.51 3.36
N VAL A 254 11.53 9.09 3.22
CA VAL A 254 11.27 10.26 2.39
C VAL A 254 11.03 11.55 3.19
N ALA A 255 10.90 11.46 4.51
CA ALA A 255 10.64 12.62 5.37
C ALA A 255 11.62 13.79 5.10
N PRO A 256 11.18 15.07 5.14
CA PRO A 256 9.84 15.53 5.47
C PRO A 256 8.85 15.58 4.29
N ALA A 257 9.17 15.01 3.14
CA ALA A 257 8.27 14.98 1.99
C ALA A 257 7.07 14.05 2.26
N LEU A 258 5.95 14.33 1.59
CA LEU A 258 4.75 13.51 1.62
C LEU A 258 5.01 12.15 0.95
N LEU A 259 4.51 11.08 1.55
CA LEU A 259 4.37 9.76 0.93
C LEU A 259 2.91 9.56 0.48
N PHE A 260 2.73 9.09 -0.73
CA PHE A 260 1.45 8.66 -1.30
C PHE A 260 1.53 7.17 -1.66
N ILE A 261 0.47 6.43 -1.48
CA ILE A 261 0.37 5.03 -1.92
C ILE A 261 -0.45 5.02 -3.20
N GLY A 262 0.25 5.14 -4.35
CA GLY A 262 -0.36 5.37 -5.67
C GLY A 262 -0.93 4.12 -6.32
N GLU A 263 -0.54 2.94 -5.84
CA GLU A 263 -1.19 1.68 -6.20
C GLU A 263 -1.18 0.71 -5.02
N PHE A 264 -2.32 0.04 -4.83
CA PHE A 264 -2.41 -1.17 -4.02
C PHE A 264 -3.57 -2.03 -4.53
N GLY A 265 -3.53 -3.32 -4.27
CA GLY A 265 -4.61 -4.19 -4.68
C GLY A 265 -4.37 -5.66 -4.36
N PHE A 266 -5.46 -6.42 -4.39
CA PHE A 266 -5.42 -7.87 -4.26
C PHE A 266 -6.22 -8.51 -5.41
N SER A 267 -5.59 -9.44 -6.13
CA SER A 267 -6.22 -10.14 -7.24
C SER A 267 -7.17 -11.23 -6.75
N THR A 268 -8.40 -11.21 -7.23
CA THR A 268 -9.42 -12.22 -6.94
C THR A 268 -9.35 -13.45 -7.87
N TRP A 269 -8.25 -13.61 -8.60
CA TRP A 269 -7.99 -14.81 -9.39
C TRP A 269 -7.88 -16.03 -8.48
N THR A 270 -8.65 -17.10 -8.78
CA THR A 270 -8.71 -18.31 -7.95
C THR A 270 -7.40 -19.11 -7.94
N GLY A 271 -6.51 -18.87 -8.90
CA GLY A 271 -5.13 -19.40 -8.89
C GLY A 271 -4.12 -18.54 -8.11
N ASN A 272 -4.56 -17.51 -7.40
CA ASN A 272 -3.69 -16.69 -6.57
C ASN A 272 -3.30 -17.46 -5.30
N THR A 273 -2.02 -17.78 -5.17
CA THR A 273 -1.44 -18.52 -4.03
C THR A 273 -0.63 -17.63 -3.09
N SER A 274 -0.71 -16.31 -3.24
CA SER A 274 0.07 -15.38 -2.42
C SER A 274 -0.33 -15.38 -0.95
N VAL A 275 -1.53 -15.86 -0.63
CA VAL A 275 -2.01 -16.01 0.75
C VAL A 275 -2.18 -17.50 1.06
N PRO A 276 -1.26 -18.11 1.81
CA PRO A 276 -1.35 -19.51 2.18
C PRO A 276 -2.65 -19.83 2.94
N GLY A 277 -3.30 -20.94 2.56
CA GLY A 277 -4.54 -21.39 3.20
C GLY A 277 -5.80 -20.61 2.81
N LEU A 278 -5.72 -19.65 1.91
CA LEU A 278 -6.91 -19.00 1.35
C LEU A 278 -7.58 -19.97 0.35
N PRO A 279 -8.89 -20.28 0.52
CA PRO A 279 -9.59 -21.16 -0.40
C PRO A 279 -9.59 -20.63 -1.85
N ALA A 280 -9.33 -21.52 -2.81
CA ALA A 280 -9.32 -21.20 -4.24
C ALA A 280 -10.73 -21.04 -4.81
N SER A 281 -11.54 -20.17 -4.24
CA SER A 281 -12.90 -19.83 -4.69
C SER A 281 -13.07 -18.35 -4.89
N THR A 282 -13.88 -17.96 -5.87
CA THR A 282 -14.18 -16.55 -6.16
C THR A 282 -14.68 -15.79 -4.93
N LEU A 283 -15.54 -16.41 -4.13
CA LEU A 283 -16.10 -15.78 -2.93
C LEU A 283 -15.03 -15.54 -1.85
N ALA A 284 -14.16 -16.53 -1.62
CA ALA A 284 -13.07 -16.37 -0.65
C ALA A 284 -12.05 -15.30 -1.11
N MET A 285 -11.70 -15.29 -2.39
CA MET A 285 -10.80 -14.29 -2.96
C MET A 285 -11.38 -12.87 -2.88
N GLN A 286 -12.67 -12.69 -3.18
CA GLN A 286 -13.34 -11.38 -3.04
C GLN A 286 -13.47 -10.96 -1.57
N ALA A 287 -13.72 -11.88 -0.65
CA ALA A 287 -13.75 -11.58 0.78
C ALA A 287 -12.36 -11.16 1.30
N TYR A 288 -11.30 -11.81 0.82
CA TYR A 288 -9.93 -11.41 1.16
C TYR A 288 -9.54 -10.07 0.52
N GLN A 289 -9.95 -9.79 -0.71
CA GLN A 289 -9.78 -8.48 -1.34
C GLN A 289 -10.41 -7.39 -0.47
N ASP A 290 -11.62 -7.59 0.04
CA ASP A 290 -12.30 -6.65 0.93
C ASP A 290 -11.54 -6.46 2.26
N TYR A 291 -11.09 -7.53 2.90
CA TYR A 291 -10.21 -7.48 4.08
C TYR A 291 -8.92 -6.71 3.78
N TYR A 292 -8.24 -7.02 2.68
CA TYR A 292 -6.99 -6.38 2.25
C TYR A 292 -7.15 -4.87 2.13
N TYR A 293 -8.19 -4.43 1.45
CA TYR A 293 -8.47 -3.00 1.24
C TYR A 293 -8.77 -2.28 2.57
N ARG A 294 -9.55 -2.88 3.46
CA ARG A 294 -9.78 -2.29 4.79
C ARG A 294 -8.49 -2.13 5.57
N THR A 295 -7.64 -3.13 5.55
CA THR A 295 -6.37 -3.10 6.28
C THR A 295 -5.43 -2.03 5.73
N ILE A 296 -5.30 -1.91 4.41
CA ILE A 296 -4.48 -0.87 3.77
C ILE A 296 -4.99 0.53 4.08
N GLU A 297 -6.29 0.75 3.96
CA GLU A 297 -6.91 2.06 4.25
C GLU A 297 -6.79 2.45 5.74
N LEU A 298 -6.89 1.48 6.64
CA LEU A 298 -6.64 1.72 8.06
C LEU A 298 -5.18 2.09 8.32
N ALA A 299 -4.23 1.39 7.70
CA ALA A 299 -2.80 1.67 7.82
C ALA A 299 -2.45 3.09 7.36
N THR A 300 -2.99 3.55 6.22
CA THR A 300 -2.78 4.93 5.77
C THR A 300 -3.32 5.96 6.76
N ARG A 301 -4.49 5.73 7.33
CA ARG A 301 -5.13 6.63 8.30
C ARG A 301 -4.36 6.71 9.62
N VAL A 302 -3.92 5.57 10.15
CA VAL A 302 -3.09 5.52 11.38
C VAL A 302 -1.83 6.37 11.23
N LEU A 303 -1.21 6.33 10.06
CA LEU A 303 0.02 7.06 9.76
C LEU A 303 -0.21 8.49 9.28
N GLY A 304 -1.46 8.93 9.17
CA GLY A 304 -1.80 10.26 8.64
C GLY A 304 -1.41 10.45 7.17
N LEU A 305 -1.36 9.36 6.40
CA LEU A 305 -1.12 9.38 4.96
C LEU A 305 -2.43 9.68 4.20
N PRO A 306 -2.35 10.15 2.94
CA PRO A 306 -3.50 10.18 2.05
C PRO A 306 -4.12 8.80 1.89
N ALA A 307 -5.41 8.73 1.53
CA ALA A 307 -6.05 7.47 1.15
C ALA A 307 -5.25 6.79 0.04
N ALA A 308 -5.05 5.48 0.15
CA ALA A 308 -4.34 4.72 -0.86
C ALA A 308 -5.16 4.59 -2.16
N ALA A 309 -4.50 4.51 -3.31
CA ALA A 309 -5.16 4.44 -4.60
C ALA A 309 -5.33 2.98 -5.08
N PRO A 310 -6.57 2.46 -5.16
CA PRO A 310 -6.82 1.10 -5.59
C PRO A 310 -6.37 0.80 -7.02
N TRP A 311 -5.67 -0.29 -7.23
CA TRP A 311 -5.49 -0.94 -8.52
C TRP A 311 -6.49 -2.08 -8.63
N THR A 312 -7.55 -2.01 -9.39
CA THR A 312 -8.00 -1.00 -10.35
C THR A 312 -9.54 -0.96 -10.34
N LEU A 313 -10.17 -0.03 -11.06
CA LEU A 313 -11.64 0.07 -11.08
C LEU A 313 -12.32 -1.21 -11.54
N ASN A 314 -11.89 -1.78 -12.68
CA ASN A 314 -12.54 -2.91 -13.33
C ASN A 314 -11.67 -4.15 -13.36
N ASP A 315 -12.26 -5.35 -13.30
CA ASP A 315 -11.61 -6.52 -13.87
C ASP A 315 -11.37 -6.29 -15.36
N LEU A 316 -10.26 -6.81 -15.87
CA LEU A 316 -9.78 -6.51 -17.22
C LEU A 316 -9.81 -7.75 -18.11
N THR A 317 -9.96 -7.54 -19.42
CA THR A 317 -9.70 -8.60 -20.40
C THR A 317 -8.24 -8.54 -20.87
N VAL A 318 -7.78 -9.62 -21.51
CA VAL A 318 -6.45 -9.69 -22.12
C VAL A 318 -6.25 -8.67 -23.26
N ALA A 319 -7.32 -8.06 -23.74
CA ALA A 319 -7.26 -7.11 -24.85
C ALA A 319 -6.44 -5.86 -24.50
N GLY A 320 -5.33 -5.67 -25.19
CA GLY A 320 -4.39 -4.56 -24.98
C GLY A 320 -3.37 -4.78 -23.87
N ALA A 321 -3.42 -5.92 -23.17
CA ALA A 321 -2.44 -6.27 -22.15
C ALA A 321 -1.01 -6.35 -22.72
N PRO A 322 0.01 -6.10 -21.88
CA PRO A 322 1.40 -6.34 -22.25
C PRO A 322 1.63 -7.81 -22.67
N PRO A 323 2.71 -8.12 -23.38
CA PRO A 323 3.06 -9.50 -23.67
C PRO A 323 3.20 -10.35 -22.40
N GLN A 324 2.62 -11.56 -22.40
CA GLN A 324 2.68 -12.53 -21.29
C GLN A 324 2.22 -11.98 -19.92
N PRO A 325 1.03 -11.38 -19.82
CA PRO A 325 0.54 -10.87 -18.56
C PRO A 325 0.23 -12.02 -17.60
N SER A 326 0.48 -11.83 -16.33
CA SER A 326 0.01 -12.75 -15.30
C SER A 326 -1.53 -12.80 -15.30
N PRO A 327 -2.17 -13.99 -15.22
CA PRO A 327 -3.63 -14.09 -15.10
C PRO A 327 -4.19 -13.26 -13.93
N ALA A 328 -3.43 -13.09 -12.86
CA ALA A 328 -3.79 -12.26 -11.71
C ALA A 328 -4.12 -10.82 -12.13
N GLN A 329 -3.46 -10.26 -13.14
CA GLN A 329 -3.66 -8.88 -13.61
C GLN A 329 -5.10 -8.57 -14.06
N PHE A 330 -5.85 -9.59 -14.43
CA PHE A 330 -7.21 -9.42 -14.94
C PHE A 330 -8.28 -9.41 -13.85
N HIS A 331 -7.93 -9.61 -12.57
CA HIS A 331 -8.86 -9.83 -11.47
C HIS A 331 -8.67 -8.89 -10.27
N PHE A 332 -8.00 -7.76 -10.46
CA PHE A 332 -7.82 -6.74 -9.42
C PHE A 332 -9.01 -5.79 -9.27
N GLY A 333 -9.98 -5.82 -10.17
CA GLY A 333 -11.07 -4.87 -10.24
C GLY A 333 -11.88 -4.75 -8.94
N ILE A 334 -12.36 -3.54 -8.68
CA ILE A 334 -13.43 -3.24 -7.72
C ILE A 334 -14.76 -3.74 -8.28
N TYR A 335 -14.91 -3.67 -9.59
CA TYR A 335 -16.04 -4.19 -10.36
C TYR A 335 -15.61 -5.38 -11.22
N GLN A 336 -16.50 -6.36 -11.36
CA GLN A 336 -16.34 -7.49 -12.27
C GLN A 336 -16.45 -7.03 -13.73
N LEU A 337 -16.05 -7.88 -14.68
CA LEU A 337 -16.12 -7.59 -16.13
C LEU A 337 -17.54 -7.22 -16.63
N ASP A 338 -18.57 -7.72 -15.96
CA ASP A 338 -19.98 -7.40 -16.27
C ASP A 338 -20.48 -6.14 -15.58
N GLY A 339 -19.62 -5.47 -14.82
CA GLY A 339 -19.92 -4.24 -14.10
C GLY A 339 -20.59 -4.43 -12.74
N ARG A 340 -20.79 -5.67 -12.26
CA ARG A 340 -21.25 -5.92 -10.89
C ARG A 340 -20.17 -5.55 -9.87
N PRO A 341 -20.53 -4.84 -8.79
CA PRO A 341 -19.57 -4.52 -7.74
C PRO A 341 -19.15 -5.78 -6.99
N LYS A 342 -17.88 -5.87 -6.62
CA LYS A 342 -17.38 -6.81 -5.61
C LYS A 342 -17.62 -6.21 -4.21
N PRO A 343 -17.55 -7.00 -3.12
CA PRO A 343 -17.74 -6.50 -1.74
C PRO A 343 -16.89 -5.27 -1.42
N VAL A 344 -15.66 -5.21 -1.90
CA VAL A 344 -14.72 -4.10 -1.72
C VAL A 344 -15.25 -2.74 -2.18
N ALA A 345 -16.21 -2.69 -3.10
CA ALA A 345 -16.83 -1.44 -3.55
C ALA A 345 -17.58 -0.72 -2.42
N ALA A 346 -18.28 -1.48 -1.55
CA ALA A 346 -18.96 -0.92 -0.38
C ALA A 346 -17.97 -0.42 0.68
N THR A 347 -16.88 -1.13 0.85
CA THR A 347 -15.78 -0.76 1.74
C THR A 347 -15.13 0.56 1.31
N LEU A 348 -14.72 0.70 0.06
CA LEU A 348 -14.15 1.93 -0.46
C LEU A 348 -15.12 3.12 -0.36
N ARG A 349 -16.39 2.92 -0.73
CA ARG A 349 -17.41 3.97 -0.59
C ARG A 349 -17.47 4.49 0.85
N ARG A 350 -17.43 3.62 1.84
CA ARG A 350 -17.42 4.00 3.26
C ARG A 350 -16.15 4.76 3.63
N PHE A 351 -14.97 4.30 3.22
CA PHE A 351 -13.71 4.97 3.52
C PHE A 351 -13.60 6.35 2.87
N PHE A 352 -14.06 6.49 1.64
CA PHE A 352 -14.01 7.75 0.90
C PHE A 352 -15.10 8.76 1.31
N SER A 353 -16.20 8.31 1.91
CA SER A 353 -17.26 9.18 2.44
C SER A 353 -17.07 9.60 3.89
N ALA A 354 -16.36 8.82 4.69
CA ALA A 354 -16.24 9.05 6.12
C ALA A 354 -15.16 10.10 6.43
N GLY A 355 -15.54 11.20 7.05
CA GLY A 355 -14.61 12.23 7.53
C GLY A 355 -13.67 11.73 8.64
N SER A 356 -14.09 10.75 9.44
CA SER A 356 -13.26 10.02 10.40
C SER A 356 -13.75 8.58 10.53
N VAL A 357 -12.83 7.63 10.50
CA VAL A 357 -13.09 6.24 10.91
C VAL A 357 -12.44 6.09 12.29
N SER A 358 -13.15 5.47 13.24
CA SER A 358 -12.56 5.15 14.53
C SER A 358 -11.37 4.20 14.31
N LEU A 359 -10.18 4.68 14.64
CA LEU A 359 -8.97 3.88 14.64
C LEU A 359 -8.94 3.09 15.92
N SER A 360 -9.40 1.85 15.91
CA SER A 360 -9.28 0.95 17.04
C SER A 360 -8.21 -0.09 16.74
N PHE A 361 -7.44 -0.42 17.75
CA PHE A 361 -6.48 -1.53 17.72
C PHE A 361 -7.16 -2.89 17.47
N ASN A 362 -8.49 -2.96 17.47
CA ASN A 362 -9.30 -4.17 17.33
C ASN A 362 -8.86 -5.32 18.27
N GLY A 363 -8.38 -4.99 19.45
CA GLY A 363 -7.94 -5.99 20.43
C GLY A 363 -9.09 -6.82 21.02
N ASN A 364 -10.31 -6.33 20.96
CA ASN A 364 -11.52 -7.05 21.34
C ASN A 364 -12.13 -7.87 20.19
N PHE A 365 -11.49 -7.89 19.01
CA PHE A 365 -11.88 -8.65 17.83
C PHE A 365 -13.32 -8.47 17.36
N THR A 366 -13.89 -7.27 17.53
CA THR A 366 -15.28 -6.95 17.16
C THR A 366 -15.46 -6.54 15.69
N ALA A 367 -14.37 -6.38 14.96
CA ALA A 367 -14.36 -6.09 13.53
C ALA A 367 -13.57 -7.14 12.75
N GLY A 368 -14.07 -7.52 11.58
CA GLY A 368 -13.38 -8.52 10.73
C GLY A 368 -14.27 -9.05 9.62
N THR A 369 -13.73 -10.01 8.88
CA THR A 369 -14.40 -10.70 7.78
C THR A 369 -14.55 -12.18 8.10
N SER A 370 -15.77 -12.71 8.00
CA SER A 370 -16.07 -14.14 8.14
C SER A 370 -16.93 -14.64 6.98
N GLY A 371 -16.85 -15.93 6.72
CA GLY A 371 -17.59 -16.60 5.65
C GLY A 371 -16.71 -16.92 4.43
N ASN A 372 -17.27 -17.74 3.53
CA ASN A 372 -16.59 -18.17 2.30
C ASN A 372 -15.20 -18.81 2.51
N GLY A 373 -14.98 -19.46 3.68
CA GLY A 373 -13.68 -20.05 4.05
C GLY A 373 -12.67 -19.06 4.62
N LEU A 374 -13.03 -17.78 4.75
CA LEU A 374 -12.21 -16.76 5.37
C LEU A 374 -12.73 -16.46 6.79
N SER A 375 -11.81 -16.29 7.73
CA SER A 375 -12.07 -15.91 9.11
C SER A 375 -10.90 -15.09 9.63
N LEU A 376 -11.00 -13.75 9.54
CA LEU A 376 -9.91 -12.80 9.85
C LEU A 376 -10.47 -11.57 10.58
N PRO A 377 -9.92 -11.22 11.74
CA PRO A 377 -10.19 -9.93 12.38
C PRO A 377 -9.45 -8.81 11.61
N ASP A 378 -10.06 -7.62 11.55
CA ASP A 378 -9.45 -6.47 10.88
C ASP A 378 -8.12 -6.11 11.54
N ILE A 379 -7.14 -5.71 10.74
CA ILE A 379 -5.74 -5.35 11.04
C ILE A 379 -4.85 -6.48 11.56
N TRP A 380 -5.41 -7.57 12.05
CA TRP A 380 -4.63 -8.73 12.46
C TRP A 380 -4.29 -9.62 11.27
N GLN A 381 -3.06 -10.10 11.20
CA GLN A 381 -2.65 -11.08 10.20
C GLN A 381 -2.35 -12.44 10.83
N ARG A 382 -2.36 -13.46 10.01
CA ARG A 382 -1.93 -14.81 10.40
C ARG A 382 -0.42 -14.93 10.25
N TRP A 383 0.26 -15.25 11.35
CA TRP A 383 1.67 -15.58 11.34
C TRP A 383 1.86 -17.09 11.10
N LEU A 384 2.75 -17.46 10.17
CA LEU A 384 3.00 -18.83 9.75
C LEU A 384 1.71 -19.60 9.39
N PRO A 385 0.89 -19.10 8.45
CA PRO A 385 -0.44 -19.64 8.19
C PRO A 385 -0.45 -21.09 7.72
N ALA A 386 0.63 -21.56 7.07
CA ALA A 386 0.76 -22.98 6.66
C ALA A 386 0.97 -23.95 7.83
N GLN A 387 1.27 -23.43 9.04
CA GLN A 387 1.58 -24.25 10.22
C GLN A 387 0.40 -24.35 11.20
N GLY A 388 -0.77 -23.81 10.87
CA GLY A 388 -1.90 -23.80 11.78
C GLY A 388 -3.27 -23.65 11.13
N HIS A 389 -4.28 -23.91 11.94
CA HIS A 389 -5.68 -23.60 11.63
C HIS A 389 -6.10 -22.36 12.43
N PHE A 390 -6.74 -21.41 11.77
CA PHE A 390 -7.11 -20.11 12.30
C PHE A 390 -8.60 -19.89 12.19
N ASP A 391 -9.20 -19.34 13.24
CA ASP A 391 -10.61 -18.97 13.28
C ASP A 391 -10.78 -17.63 13.99
N TRP A 392 -11.76 -16.86 13.59
CA TRP A 392 -12.20 -15.67 14.26
C TRP A 392 -13.70 -15.69 14.44
N ARG A 393 -14.18 -15.24 15.60
CA ARG A 393 -15.60 -15.14 15.92
C ARG A 393 -15.89 -13.80 16.55
N LEU A 394 -17.00 -13.20 16.16
CA LEU A 394 -17.46 -11.90 16.65
C LEU A 394 -17.86 -11.93 18.15
N HIS A 395 -18.16 -13.11 18.68
CA HIS A 395 -18.61 -13.31 20.07
C HIS A 395 -17.83 -14.45 20.73
N GLY A 396 -17.97 -14.53 22.06
CA GLY A 396 -17.37 -15.62 22.86
C GLY A 396 -16.02 -15.27 23.47
N GLY A 397 -15.58 -14.01 23.33
CA GLY A 397 -14.42 -13.49 24.04
C GLY A 397 -14.64 -13.31 25.54
N TYR A 398 -13.57 -12.99 26.26
CA TYR A 398 -13.59 -12.87 27.73
C TYR A 398 -14.58 -11.81 28.22
N SER A 399 -14.59 -10.62 27.62
CA SER A 399 -15.53 -9.54 27.97
C SER A 399 -16.85 -9.57 27.20
N GLY A 400 -17.13 -10.65 26.46
CA GLY A 400 -18.31 -10.77 25.59
C GLY A 400 -18.08 -10.27 24.16
N GLY A 401 -16.91 -9.68 23.84
CA GLY A 401 -16.47 -9.34 22.48
C GLY A 401 -16.09 -10.55 21.66
N GLY A 402 -15.33 -10.32 20.60
CA GLY A 402 -14.83 -11.38 19.71
C GLY A 402 -13.64 -12.14 20.30
N GLN A 403 -13.26 -13.20 19.60
CA GLN A 403 -12.12 -14.03 19.92
C GLN A 403 -11.46 -14.56 18.64
N VAL A 404 -10.16 -14.78 18.70
CA VAL A 404 -9.43 -15.55 17.71
C VAL A 404 -9.08 -16.91 18.27
N ALA A 405 -9.03 -17.92 17.41
CA ALA A 405 -8.64 -19.26 17.81
C ALA A 405 -7.60 -19.82 16.84
N LEU A 406 -6.69 -20.62 17.37
CA LEU A 406 -5.70 -21.31 16.58
C LEU A 406 -5.39 -22.69 17.15
N SER A 407 -4.95 -23.57 16.26
CA SER A 407 -4.27 -24.83 16.60
C SER A 407 -3.09 -25.00 15.67
N ALA A 408 -1.98 -25.52 16.18
CA ALA A 408 -0.77 -25.76 15.39
C ALA A 408 -0.82 -27.11 14.69
N THR A 409 -0.25 -27.19 13.49
CA THR A 409 0.11 -28.45 12.87
C THR A 409 1.45 -28.91 13.45
N SER A 410 1.53 -30.13 13.92
CA SER A 410 2.67 -30.86 14.48
C SER A 410 3.80 -30.05 15.17
N SER A 411 4.70 -29.36 14.49
CA SER A 411 5.87 -28.71 15.07
C SER A 411 5.89 -27.18 14.90
N GLY A 412 4.85 -26.61 14.32
CA GLY A 412 4.81 -25.17 14.02
C GLY A 412 4.48 -24.30 15.22
N CYS A 413 4.76 -23.00 15.09
CA CYS A 413 4.39 -21.94 16.04
C CYS A 413 3.51 -20.88 15.35
N PRO A 414 2.31 -21.23 14.85
CA PRO A 414 1.43 -20.26 14.23
C PRO A 414 0.92 -19.23 15.24
N GLY A 415 0.45 -18.10 14.73
CA GLY A 415 -0.09 -17.04 15.57
C GLY A 415 -0.90 -16.01 14.81
N PHE A 416 -1.40 -15.04 15.55
CA PHE A 416 -1.89 -13.76 15.02
C PHE A 416 -0.91 -12.66 15.37
N GLU A 417 -0.70 -11.73 14.45
CA GLU A 417 0.26 -10.63 14.55
C GLU A 417 -0.42 -9.31 14.19
N VAL A 418 -0.01 -8.24 14.87
CA VAL A 418 -0.43 -6.88 14.58
C VAL A 418 0.61 -5.88 15.03
N THR A 419 0.81 -4.79 14.27
CA THR A 419 1.47 -3.57 14.76
C THR A 419 0.38 -2.69 15.39
N PRO A 420 0.40 -2.43 16.72
CA PRO A 420 -0.58 -1.56 17.35
C PRO A 420 -0.43 -0.10 16.87
N VAL A 421 -1.52 0.68 16.91
CA VAL A 421 -1.51 2.11 16.56
C VAL A 421 -0.43 2.90 17.32
N ASP A 422 -0.22 2.57 18.61
CA ASP A 422 0.81 3.16 19.45
C ASP A 422 2.12 2.34 19.47
N GLY A 423 2.25 1.40 18.55
CA GLY A 423 3.40 0.49 18.44
C GLY A 423 4.67 1.11 17.84
N PHE A 424 4.62 2.36 17.38
CA PHE A 424 5.79 3.11 16.91
C PHE A 424 6.56 3.64 18.13
N VAL A 425 7.65 2.98 18.46
CA VAL A 425 8.40 3.19 19.70
C VAL A 425 9.83 3.65 19.43
N GLN A 426 10.38 4.39 20.39
CA GLN A 426 11.81 4.71 20.42
C GLN A 426 12.55 3.83 21.41
N GLY A 427 13.83 3.62 21.18
CA GLY A 427 14.67 2.86 22.11
C GLY A 427 14.56 3.38 23.55
N GLY A 428 14.40 2.48 24.50
CA GLY A 428 14.22 2.78 25.92
C GLY A 428 12.76 2.92 26.37
N VAL A 429 11.82 3.15 25.47
CA VAL A 429 10.38 3.19 25.82
C VAL A 429 9.93 1.82 26.29
N ARG A 430 9.26 1.77 27.46
CA ARG A 430 8.66 0.54 27.96
C ARG A 430 7.24 0.40 27.42
N VAL A 431 6.96 -0.79 26.93
CA VAL A 431 5.64 -1.17 26.43
C VAL A 431 5.17 -2.47 27.05
N ALA A 432 3.88 -2.67 27.07
CA ALA A 432 3.26 -3.92 27.52
C ALA A 432 2.12 -4.32 26.58
N ALA A 433 1.98 -5.64 26.34
CA ALA A 433 0.80 -6.20 25.71
C ALA A 433 0.22 -7.29 26.63
N ALA A 434 -1.10 -7.36 26.71
CA ALA A 434 -1.77 -8.42 27.41
C ALA A 434 -2.94 -8.94 26.60
N ALA A 435 -3.28 -10.22 26.80
CA ALA A 435 -4.46 -10.86 26.24
C ALA A 435 -5.03 -11.85 27.26
N PHE A 436 -6.34 -12.09 27.18
CA PHE A 436 -6.93 -13.26 27.82
C PHE A 436 -6.79 -14.46 26.87
N ALA A 437 -6.29 -15.57 27.40
CA ALA A 437 -6.12 -16.81 26.65
C ALA A 437 -6.76 -17.98 27.40
N ARG A 438 -7.30 -18.95 26.67
CA ARG A 438 -7.78 -20.23 27.17
C ARG A 438 -7.47 -21.35 26.22
N ALA A 439 -7.42 -22.56 26.70
CA ALA A 439 -7.09 -23.71 25.88
C ALA A 439 -8.00 -24.91 26.15
N GLN A 440 -8.18 -25.75 25.13
CA GLN A 440 -8.85 -27.02 25.22
C GLN A 440 -8.03 -28.10 24.51
N GLY A 441 -7.80 -29.23 25.17
CA GLY A 441 -6.95 -30.29 24.67
C GLY A 441 -5.46 -30.06 24.93
N ALA A 442 -4.61 -30.82 24.26
CA ALA A 442 -3.18 -30.74 24.41
C ALA A 442 -2.61 -29.50 23.72
N ILE A 443 -1.95 -28.64 24.47
CA ILE A 443 -1.29 -27.45 23.96
C ILE A 443 0.21 -27.48 24.25
N GLY A 444 1.02 -26.94 23.36
CA GLY A 444 2.39 -26.62 23.59
C GLY A 444 2.60 -25.19 24.10
N PRO A 445 3.81 -24.64 24.00
CA PRO A 445 4.12 -23.28 24.41
C PRO A 445 3.17 -22.27 23.78
N THR A 446 2.43 -21.54 24.61
CA THR A 446 1.42 -20.55 24.20
C THR A 446 1.69 -19.26 24.97
N SER A 447 1.84 -18.14 24.25
CA SER A 447 2.24 -16.86 24.83
C SER A 447 1.69 -15.67 24.07
N VAL A 448 1.70 -14.51 24.71
CA VAL A 448 1.71 -13.19 24.09
C VAL A 448 3.15 -12.73 23.99
N SER A 449 3.56 -12.15 22.87
CA SER A 449 4.91 -11.63 22.71
C SER A 449 4.89 -10.22 22.15
N LEU A 450 5.92 -9.45 22.50
CA LEU A 450 6.28 -8.17 21.91
C LEU A 450 7.54 -8.39 21.10
N ALA A 451 7.52 -8.18 19.79
CA ALA A 451 8.69 -8.30 18.93
C ALA A 451 9.08 -6.91 18.40
N TRP A 452 10.30 -6.49 18.65
CA TRP A 452 10.80 -5.18 18.21
C TRP A 452 11.52 -5.27 16.88
N PHE A 453 11.32 -4.24 16.08
CA PHE A 453 11.92 -4.08 14.76
C PHE A 453 12.56 -2.70 14.62
N ASN A 454 13.64 -2.60 13.84
CA ASN A 454 14.23 -1.32 13.49
C ASN A 454 13.44 -0.62 12.35
N ALA A 455 13.84 0.60 11.97
CA ALA A 455 13.20 1.38 10.91
C ALA A 455 13.24 0.72 9.51
N HIS A 456 14.05 -0.33 9.34
CA HIS A 456 14.11 -1.11 8.10
C HIS A 456 13.29 -2.40 8.16
N GLY A 457 12.48 -2.59 9.21
CA GLY A 457 11.69 -3.79 9.41
C GLY A 457 12.49 -5.04 9.81
N VAL A 458 13.74 -4.87 10.23
CA VAL A 458 14.58 -5.99 10.69
C VAL A 458 14.27 -6.29 12.14
N TYR A 459 13.94 -7.56 12.42
CA TYR A 459 13.74 -8.06 13.80
C TYR A 459 14.98 -7.83 14.66
N MET A 460 14.77 -7.38 15.87
CA MET A 460 15.83 -7.07 16.83
C MET A 460 15.82 -8.00 18.05
N SER A 461 14.67 -8.07 18.71
CA SER A 461 14.49 -8.89 19.92
C SER A 461 13.01 -9.01 20.24
N GLN A 462 12.67 -9.83 21.26
CA GLN A 462 11.31 -9.96 21.75
C GLN A 462 11.27 -10.09 23.28
N ALA A 463 10.10 -9.76 23.85
CA ALA A 463 9.72 -10.13 25.21
C ALA A 463 8.47 -11.01 25.16
N GLU A 464 8.38 -12.00 26.03
CA GLU A 464 7.27 -12.94 26.10
C GLU A 464 6.59 -12.91 27.46
N SER A 465 5.30 -13.21 27.46
CA SER A 465 4.56 -13.50 28.69
C SER A 465 4.98 -14.85 29.29
N PRO A 466 4.64 -15.13 30.55
CA PRO A 466 4.57 -16.50 31.03
C PRO A 466 3.71 -17.37 30.09
N LEU A 467 4.03 -18.65 29.99
CA LEU A 467 3.29 -19.58 29.14
C LEU A 467 1.91 -19.87 29.74
N LEU A 468 0.90 -19.99 28.85
CA LEU A 468 -0.41 -20.49 29.24
C LEU A 468 -0.28 -21.93 29.75
N LYS A 469 -0.78 -22.19 30.96
CA LYS A 469 -0.79 -23.55 31.52
C LYS A 469 -1.86 -24.40 30.81
N PRO A 470 -1.55 -25.66 30.46
CA PRO A 470 -2.55 -26.59 29.97
C PRO A 470 -3.68 -26.76 30.99
N GLY A 471 -4.92 -26.78 30.57
CA GLY A 471 -6.07 -27.12 31.44
C GLY A 471 -7.31 -26.28 31.19
N GLY A 472 -8.42 -26.87 31.38
CA GLY A 472 -9.77 -26.50 31.82
C GLY A 472 -10.58 -25.41 31.12
N GLY A 473 -10.16 -24.83 30.02
CA GLY A 473 -10.99 -23.85 29.30
C GLY A 473 -11.24 -22.52 30.00
N THR A 474 -10.54 -22.25 31.12
CA THR A 474 -10.65 -20.99 31.87
C THR A 474 -9.77 -19.92 31.25
N TRP A 475 -10.33 -18.71 31.13
CA TRP A 475 -9.59 -17.56 30.65
C TRP A 475 -8.48 -17.15 31.65
N THR A 476 -7.26 -17.05 31.16
CA THR A 476 -6.08 -16.63 31.90
C THR A 476 -5.49 -15.40 31.26
N ARG A 477 -5.18 -14.36 32.01
CA ARG A 477 -4.51 -13.16 31.50
C ARG A 477 -3.02 -13.45 31.32
N LEU A 478 -2.53 -13.31 30.10
CA LEU A 478 -1.11 -13.34 29.74
C LEU A 478 -0.64 -11.91 29.49
N GLN A 479 0.55 -11.57 29.96
CA GLN A 479 1.13 -10.23 29.77
C GLN A 479 2.61 -10.32 29.47
N ALA A 480 3.03 -9.72 28.36
CA ALA A 480 4.41 -9.44 28.03
C ALA A 480 4.72 -7.97 28.30
N SER A 481 5.91 -7.64 28.75
CA SER A 481 6.38 -6.26 28.89
C SER A 481 7.88 -6.18 28.71
N GLY A 482 8.36 -5.07 28.16
CA GLY A 482 9.80 -4.86 27.96
C GLY A 482 10.12 -3.42 27.53
N ALA A 483 11.41 -3.07 27.60
CA ALA A 483 11.90 -1.84 27.04
C ALA A 483 12.34 -2.07 25.58
N ALA A 484 11.93 -1.18 24.70
CA ALA A 484 12.36 -1.20 23.30
C ALA A 484 13.89 -1.09 23.21
N PRO A 485 14.60 -1.96 22.49
CA PRO A 485 16.04 -1.87 22.32
C PRO A 485 16.44 -0.57 21.59
N VAL A 486 17.68 -0.15 21.77
CA VAL A 486 18.22 1.01 21.06
C VAL A 486 18.15 0.75 19.54
N GLY A 487 17.57 1.67 18.79
CA GLY A 487 17.37 1.53 17.35
C GLY A 487 16.03 0.86 16.96
N ALA A 488 15.20 0.46 17.93
CA ALA A 488 13.84 0.05 17.63
C ALA A 488 13.02 1.23 17.08
N ALA A 489 12.17 0.95 16.11
CA ALA A 489 11.25 1.91 15.51
C ALA A 489 9.79 1.51 15.73
N PHE A 490 9.51 0.22 15.87
CA PHE A 490 8.15 -0.28 16.16
C PHE A 490 8.19 -1.66 16.83
N VAL A 491 7.05 -2.04 17.36
CA VAL A 491 6.82 -3.31 18.04
C VAL A 491 5.55 -3.96 17.51
N ASP A 492 5.61 -5.25 17.25
CA ASP A 492 4.46 -6.06 16.91
C ASP A 492 4.02 -6.91 18.12
N VAL A 493 2.72 -7.09 18.25
CA VAL A 493 2.11 -8.00 19.22
C VAL A 493 1.80 -9.31 18.53
N PHE A 494 2.29 -10.40 19.09
CA PHE A 494 2.03 -11.76 18.65
C PHE A 494 1.22 -12.54 19.66
N LEU A 495 0.21 -13.26 19.19
CA LEU A 495 -0.56 -14.26 19.93
C LEU A 495 -0.16 -15.62 19.35
N ARG A 496 0.69 -16.38 20.04
CA ARG A 496 1.29 -17.60 19.49
C ARG A 496 0.94 -18.84 20.28
N SER A 497 0.85 -19.98 19.57
CA SER A 497 0.75 -21.30 20.19
C SER A 497 1.52 -22.33 19.36
N CYS A 498 2.54 -22.94 19.97
CA CYS A 498 3.45 -23.86 19.31
C CYS A 498 3.01 -25.32 19.56
N ALA A 499 3.11 -26.18 18.55
CA ALA A 499 2.90 -27.64 18.65
C ALA A 499 1.59 -28.01 19.39
N SER A 500 0.54 -27.24 19.25
CA SER A 500 -0.74 -27.40 19.96
C SER A 500 -1.71 -28.23 19.15
N ALA A 501 -1.83 -29.53 19.44
CA ALA A 501 -2.85 -30.38 18.86
C ALA A 501 -4.27 -30.02 19.35
N GLY A 502 -4.37 -29.36 20.51
CA GLY A 502 -5.58 -28.75 21.02
C GLY A 502 -5.86 -27.39 20.38
N ARG A 503 -6.89 -26.72 20.90
CA ARG A 503 -7.30 -25.39 20.44
C ARG A 503 -7.04 -24.34 21.50
N VAL A 504 -6.48 -23.22 21.08
CA VAL A 504 -6.21 -22.04 21.93
C VAL A 504 -7.05 -20.89 21.42
N TRP A 505 -7.64 -20.11 22.33
CA TRP A 505 -8.37 -18.88 22.06
C TRP A 505 -7.69 -17.70 22.72
N PHE A 506 -7.69 -16.57 22.05
CA PHE A 506 -7.28 -15.28 22.59
C PHE A 506 -8.39 -14.25 22.44
N SER A 507 -8.50 -13.35 23.39
CA SER A 507 -9.49 -12.28 23.42
C SER A 507 -8.95 -11.07 24.20
N ASP A 508 -9.61 -9.92 24.02
CA ASP A 508 -9.37 -8.70 24.80
C ASP A 508 -7.88 -8.35 24.91
N VAL A 509 -7.24 -8.21 23.75
CA VAL A 509 -5.84 -7.80 23.66
C VAL A 509 -5.74 -6.30 23.98
N SER A 510 -4.80 -5.94 24.82
CA SER A 510 -4.47 -4.55 25.15
C SER A 510 -2.98 -4.29 24.88
N PHE A 511 -2.68 -3.04 24.53
CA PHE A 511 -1.33 -2.54 24.34
C PHE A 511 -1.18 -1.18 25.04
N SER A 512 -0.03 -0.92 25.66
CA SER A 512 0.23 0.31 26.41
C SER A 512 1.74 0.62 26.52
#